data_281385a11b90baaf8f4bb2c1da1462d5
#
_entry.id   281385a11b90baaf8f4bb2c1da1462d5
#
_cell.length_a   1.000
_cell.length_b   1.000
_cell.length_c   1.000
_cell.angle_alpha   90.00
_cell.angle_beta   90.00
_cell.angle_gamma   90.00
#
_symmetry.space_group_name_H-M   'P 1'
#
loop_
_entity.id
_entity.type
_entity.pdbx_description
1 polymer ?
#
loop_
_entity_poly.entity_id
_entity_poly.type
_entity_poly.pdbx_seq_one_letter_code
_entity_poly.pdbx_strand_id
1 'polypeptide(L)'
;MALASIFYNNKCNIKMWTNSEDEKDMLIKNRKSDKINYNIPSDIIISTDMKEVVLNTDIIVVAIPAKFVGSTSKELNKYFKSNQVICIASKGIEQNSCLFLYDIIRNNIDTLNIGVISGGTFAEDIINMVPIGFSLASRSNYTRNIITKAMANDYVKIRHTRDIIGTEICGSIKNVIAIASGMLDGMGYPISTSTMFITESLHDIKALIKALGGNKKTILSFAGFGDILLTCTSTKSRNYTLGKLIGEGKSKEEINNYIKNTTIEGLYTLYSIKKLLRNKKIKMPIINLIYDIIVNEKEPSNLTKFLIEKE
;
A
#
# COMPACT_ATOMS: atom_id res chain seq x y z
N MET A 1 -3.82 -0.98 13.39
CA MET A 1 -3.04 -1.16 14.66
C MET A 1 -1.64 -0.57 14.61
N ALA A 2 -0.71 -1.00 13.75
CA ALA A 2 0.65 -0.44 13.77
C ALA A 2 0.70 1.10 13.61
N LEU A 3 -0.08 1.70 12.69
CA LEU A 3 -0.18 3.16 12.63
C LEU A 3 -0.78 3.76 13.91
N ALA A 4 -1.78 3.10 14.51
CA ALA A 4 -2.36 3.57 15.78
C ALA A 4 -1.31 3.69 16.88
N SER A 5 -0.31 2.77 16.93
CA SER A 5 0.78 2.89 17.92
C SER A 5 1.64 4.14 17.73
N ILE A 6 1.86 4.61 16.49
CA ILE A 6 2.57 5.88 16.25
C ILE A 6 1.82 7.04 16.87
N PHE A 7 0.53 7.16 16.55
CA PHE A 7 -0.31 8.24 17.08
C PHE A 7 -0.44 8.17 18.61
N TYR A 8 -0.57 6.95 19.16
CA TYR A 8 -0.65 6.74 20.60
C TYR A 8 0.63 7.19 21.32
N ASN A 9 1.78 6.83 20.78
CA ASN A 9 3.08 7.26 21.31
C ASN A 9 3.26 8.79 21.28
N ASN A 10 2.59 9.45 20.33
CA ASN A 10 2.51 10.92 20.24
C ASN A 10 1.38 11.53 21.09
N LYS A 11 0.82 10.77 22.04
CA LYS A 11 -0.22 11.20 22.97
C LYS A 11 -1.54 11.61 22.30
N CYS A 12 -1.86 11.03 21.16
CA CYS A 12 -3.17 11.18 20.52
C CYS A 12 -4.18 10.21 21.16
N ASN A 13 -5.43 10.65 21.30
CA ASN A 13 -6.54 9.78 21.67
C ASN A 13 -6.94 8.94 20.45
N ILE A 14 -7.02 7.62 20.61
CA ILE A 14 -7.22 6.68 19.50
C ILE A 14 -8.60 6.02 19.61
N LYS A 15 -9.29 6.00 18.48
CA LYS A 15 -10.45 5.15 18.26
C LYS A 15 -10.18 4.24 17.06
N MET A 16 -10.47 2.97 17.17
CA MET A 16 -10.29 1.97 16.11
C MET A 16 -11.66 1.46 15.68
N TRP A 17 -11.85 1.41 14.35
CA TRP A 17 -13.05 0.85 13.75
C TRP A 17 -12.75 -0.50 13.08
N THR A 18 -13.65 -1.45 13.26
CA THR A 18 -13.71 -2.69 12.48
C THR A 18 -15.16 -2.95 12.04
N ASN A 19 -15.33 -3.67 10.93
CA ASN A 19 -16.66 -4.05 10.44
C ASN A 19 -17.12 -5.42 10.98
N SER A 20 -16.36 -6.05 11.88
CA SER A 20 -16.65 -7.36 12.45
C SER A 20 -16.85 -7.27 13.95
N GLU A 21 -18.02 -7.66 14.42
CA GLU A 21 -18.32 -7.77 15.86
C GLU A 21 -17.37 -8.77 16.54
N ASP A 22 -17.11 -9.93 15.90
CA ASP A 22 -16.21 -10.95 16.44
C ASP A 22 -14.78 -10.40 16.59
N GLU A 23 -14.27 -9.65 15.58
CA GLU A 23 -12.94 -9.02 15.68
C GLU A 23 -12.92 -7.97 16.78
N LYS A 24 -13.97 -7.14 16.90
CA LYS A 24 -14.10 -6.16 17.99
C LYS A 24 -14.04 -6.83 19.36
N ASP A 25 -14.87 -7.85 19.59
CA ASP A 25 -14.95 -8.55 20.87
C ASP A 25 -13.64 -9.25 21.23
N MET A 26 -13.01 -9.89 20.26
CA MET A 26 -11.67 -10.48 20.41
C MET A 26 -10.63 -9.43 20.80
N LEU A 27 -10.59 -8.28 20.10
CA LEU A 27 -9.63 -7.21 20.38
C LEU A 27 -9.87 -6.52 21.72
N ILE A 28 -11.14 -6.36 22.13
CA ILE A 28 -11.49 -5.81 23.46
C ILE A 28 -11.08 -6.77 24.57
N LYS A 29 -11.39 -8.06 24.41
CA LYS A 29 -11.11 -9.10 25.41
C LYS A 29 -9.62 -9.35 25.58
N ASN A 30 -8.89 -9.53 24.49
CA ASN A 30 -7.50 -9.93 24.50
C ASN A 30 -6.53 -8.75 24.54
N ARG A 31 -6.98 -7.56 24.15
CA ARG A 31 -6.12 -6.36 23.95
C ARG A 31 -4.86 -6.67 23.14
N LYS A 32 -4.97 -7.62 22.22
CA LYS A 32 -3.89 -8.09 21.35
C LYS A 32 -4.46 -8.55 20.02
N SER A 33 -3.70 -8.38 18.96
CA SER A 33 -4.04 -8.92 17.64
C SER A 33 -3.24 -10.17 17.34
N ASP A 34 -3.88 -11.16 16.74
CA ASP A 34 -3.20 -12.37 16.26
C ASP A 34 -2.26 -12.10 15.07
N LYS A 35 -2.47 -10.95 14.39
CA LYS A 35 -1.73 -10.58 13.17
C LYS A 35 -0.40 -9.88 13.47
N ILE A 36 -0.28 -9.24 14.63
CA ILE A 36 0.90 -8.47 15.03
C ILE A 36 1.09 -8.56 16.54
N ASN A 37 2.33 -8.67 16.99
CA ASN A 37 2.64 -8.72 18.41
C ASN A 37 2.60 -7.32 19.05
N TYR A 38 1.38 -6.79 19.26
CA TYR A 38 1.14 -5.47 19.85
C TYR A 38 0.06 -5.55 20.92
N ASN A 39 0.38 -5.08 22.11
CA ASN A 39 -0.59 -4.95 23.19
C ASN A 39 -1.33 -3.61 23.03
N ILE A 40 -2.64 -3.69 22.80
CA ILE A 40 -3.49 -2.53 22.58
C ILE A 40 -3.76 -1.86 23.94
N PRO A 41 -3.34 -0.61 24.14
CA PRO A 41 -3.64 0.14 25.37
C PRO A 41 -5.14 0.13 25.73
N SER A 42 -5.44 0.06 27.01
CA SER A 42 -6.82 -0.10 27.51
C SER A 42 -7.73 1.09 27.22
N ASP A 43 -7.17 2.28 27.06
CA ASP A 43 -7.85 3.54 26.74
C ASP A 43 -8.17 3.71 25.24
N ILE A 44 -7.64 2.84 24.37
CA ILE A 44 -8.03 2.82 22.96
C ILE A 44 -9.46 2.25 22.83
N ILE A 45 -10.35 3.05 22.27
CA ILE A 45 -11.73 2.65 21.97
C ILE A 45 -11.72 1.78 20.70
N ILE A 46 -12.40 0.64 20.75
CA ILE A 46 -12.58 -0.27 19.61
C ILE A 46 -14.09 -0.43 19.39
N SER A 47 -14.57 -0.08 18.19
CA SER A 47 -15.99 -0.06 17.89
C SER A 47 -16.30 -0.52 16.46
N THR A 48 -17.50 -1.04 16.28
CA THR A 48 -18.12 -1.29 14.97
C THR A 48 -19.01 -0.13 14.52
N ASP A 49 -19.33 0.79 15.44
CA ASP A 49 -20.10 1.99 15.10
C ASP A 49 -19.19 3.05 14.46
N MET A 50 -19.36 3.26 13.15
CA MET A 50 -18.66 4.30 12.41
C MET A 50 -18.88 5.69 12.99
N LYS A 51 -20.09 5.99 13.48
CA LYS A 51 -20.43 7.29 14.06
C LYS A 51 -19.59 7.56 15.31
N GLU A 52 -19.49 6.58 16.21
CA GLU A 52 -18.70 6.69 17.43
C GLU A 52 -17.23 6.99 17.16
N VAL A 53 -16.66 6.32 16.13
CA VAL A 53 -15.24 6.46 15.82
C VAL A 53 -14.94 7.77 15.11
N VAL A 54 -15.84 8.25 14.23
CA VAL A 54 -15.61 9.43 13.38
C VAL A 54 -15.90 10.74 14.11
N LEU A 55 -16.94 10.77 14.96
CA LEU A 55 -17.28 12.01 15.65
C LEU A 55 -16.19 12.42 16.65
N ASN A 56 -15.93 13.74 16.70
CA ASN A 56 -14.94 14.36 17.57
C ASN A 56 -13.52 13.82 17.40
N THR A 57 -13.13 13.55 16.15
CA THR A 57 -11.76 13.23 15.76
C THR A 57 -11.20 14.30 14.83
N ASP A 58 -9.89 14.55 14.91
CA ASP A 58 -9.19 15.50 14.04
C ASP A 58 -8.69 14.82 12.76
N ILE A 59 -8.25 13.56 12.88
CA ILE A 59 -7.66 12.78 11.79
C ILE A 59 -8.37 11.44 11.67
N ILE A 60 -8.80 11.10 10.47
CA ILE A 60 -9.37 9.81 10.12
C ILE A 60 -8.36 9.06 9.26
N VAL A 61 -7.79 7.96 9.77
CA VAL A 61 -6.82 7.14 9.05
C VAL A 61 -7.53 6.01 8.33
N VAL A 62 -7.48 6.01 7.00
CA VAL A 62 -8.02 4.95 6.14
C VAL A 62 -6.92 3.92 5.89
N ALA A 63 -7.02 2.76 6.56
CA ALA A 63 -6.04 1.68 6.51
C ALA A 63 -6.70 0.31 6.26
N ILE A 64 -7.65 0.28 5.34
CA ILE A 64 -8.45 -0.89 4.94
C ILE A 64 -8.06 -1.36 3.53
N PRO A 65 -8.37 -2.61 3.12
CA PRO A 65 -8.11 -3.06 1.76
C PRO A 65 -8.77 -2.16 0.70
N ALA A 66 -8.06 -1.89 -0.41
CA ALA A 66 -8.48 -0.96 -1.46
C ALA A 66 -9.92 -1.18 -1.95
N LYS A 67 -10.33 -2.45 -2.10
CA LYS A 67 -11.68 -2.84 -2.56
C LYS A 67 -12.83 -2.34 -1.68
N PHE A 68 -12.56 -2.01 -0.42
CA PHE A 68 -13.58 -1.54 0.53
C PHE A 68 -13.58 -0.02 0.72
N VAL A 69 -12.58 0.70 0.19
CA VAL A 69 -12.47 2.15 0.39
C VAL A 69 -13.69 2.90 -0.15
N GLY A 70 -14.22 2.47 -1.31
CA GLY A 70 -15.40 3.10 -1.91
C GLY A 70 -16.66 3.01 -1.04
N SER A 71 -17.01 1.82 -0.55
CA SER A 71 -18.18 1.64 0.33
C SER A 71 -17.99 2.30 1.69
N THR A 72 -16.79 2.14 2.27
CA THR A 72 -16.47 2.71 3.59
C THR A 72 -16.46 4.24 3.54
N SER A 73 -15.95 4.87 2.47
CA SER A 73 -15.95 6.33 2.36
C SER A 73 -17.37 6.92 2.20
N LYS A 74 -18.30 6.21 1.57
CA LYS A 74 -19.72 6.60 1.52
C LYS A 74 -20.36 6.57 2.91
N GLU A 75 -20.06 5.55 3.69
CA GLU A 75 -20.55 5.46 5.08
C GLU A 75 -19.91 6.53 5.95
N LEU A 76 -18.60 6.71 5.86
CA LEU A 76 -17.83 7.74 6.55
C LEU A 76 -18.40 9.15 6.29
N ASN A 77 -18.81 9.46 5.06
CA ASN A 77 -19.34 10.77 4.70
C ASN A 77 -20.60 11.18 5.48
N LYS A 78 -21.37 10.23 5.99
CA LYS A 78 -22.57 10.53 6.82
C LYS A 78 -22.21 11.23 8.13
N TYR A 79 -20.99 11.07 8.62
CA TYR A 79 -20.53 11.55 9.93
C TYR A 79 -19.36 12.53 9.83
N PHE A 80 -18.77 12.65 8.64
CA PHE A 80 -17.59 13.49 8.38
C PHE A 80 -17.90 14.97 8.61
N LYS A 81 -16.95 15.69 9.21
CA LYS A 81 -16.96 17.14 9.41
C LYS A 81 -15.88 17.81 8.56
N SER A 82 -16.17 18.97 7.99
CA SER A 82 -15.26 19.67 7.06
C SER A 82 -13.91 20.09 7.66
N ASN A 83 -13.82 20.20 8.99
CA ASN A 83 -12.57 20.50 9.70
C ASN A 83 -11.68 19.26 9.92
N GLN A 84 -12.21 18.06 9.71
CA GLN A 84 -11.43 16.82 9.86
C GLN A 84 -10.47 16.61 8.68
N VAL A 85 -9.41 15.84 8.93
CA VAL A 85 -8.41 15.46 7.94
C VAL A 85 -8.52 13.96 7.67
N ILE A 86 -8.49 13.57 6.40
CA ILE A 86 -8.42 12.16 5.99
C ILE A 86 -6.97 11.83 5.62
N CYS A 87 -6.42 10.80 6.26
CA CYS A 87 -5.09 10.26 6.00
C CYS A 87 -5.22 8.87 5.37
N ILE A 88 -4.96 8.75 4.07
CA ILE A 88 -5.00 7.48 3.34
C ILE A 88 -3.68 6.76 3.54
N ALA A 89 -3.72 5.61 4.21
CA ALA A 89 -2.60 4.68 4.38
C ALA A 89 -2.80 3.38 3.60
N SER A 90 -4.01 3.14 3.10
CA SER A 90 -4.32 2.05 2.16
C SER A 90 -3.55 2.23 0.86
N LYS A 91 -3.19 1.13 0.23
CA LYS A 91 -2.46 1.09 -1.03
C LYS A 91 -3.25 0.29 -2.06
N GLY A 92 -3.08 0.62 -3.34
CA GLY A 92 -3.73 -0.10 -4.42
C GLY A 92 -4.61 0.78 -5.31
N ILE A 93 -5.20 0.14 -6.30
CA ILE A 93 -6.15 0.71 -7.25
C ILE A 93 -7.45 -0.08 -7.11
N GLU A 94 -8.59 0.60 -7.01
CA GLU A 94 -9.88 -0.07 -6.91
C GLU A 94 -10.21 -0.78 -8.23
N GLN A 95 -10.66 -2.04 -8.14
CA GLN A 95 -10.76 -2.94 -9.28
C GLN A 95 -11.84 -2.55 -10.29
N ASN A 96 -13.00 -2.12 -9.82
CA ASN A 96 -14.15 -1.88 -10.69
C ASN A 96 -13.99 -0.56 -11.45
N SER A 97 -13.69 0.51 -10.73
CA SER A 97 -13.53 1.86 -11.27
C SER A 97 -12.14 2.13 -11.86
N CYS A 98 -11.11 1.37 -11.46
CA CYS A 98 -9.70 1.63 -11.73
C CYS A 98 -9.24 3.01 -11.22
N LEU A 99 -9.92 3.57 -10.23
CA LEU A 99 -9.53 4.84 -9.61
C LEU A 99 -8.51 4.61 -8.49
N PHE A 100 -7.66 5.59 -8.29
CA PHE A 100 -6.82 5.69 -7.09
C PHE A 100 -7.67 6.04 -5.87
N LEU A 101 -7.19 5.67 -4.70
CA LEU A 101 -7.97 5.79 -3.45
C LEU A 101 -8.26 7.24 -3.07
N TYR A 102 -7.34 8.16 -3.41
CA TYR A 102 -7.55 9.59 -3.28
C TYR A 102 -8.78 10.06 -4.07
N ASP A 103 -8.90 9.66 -5.33
CA ASP A 103 -10.02 10.05 -6.18
C ASP A 103 -11.34 9.44 -5.69
N ILE A 104 -11.31 8.20 -5.20
CA ILE A 104 -12.49 7.56 -4.61
C ILE A 104 -13.01 8.34 -3.41
N ILE A 105 -12.12 8.72 -2.51
CA ILE A 105 -12.50 9.50 -1.32
C ILE A 105 -13.00 10.88 -1.73
N ARG A 106 -12.33 11.56 -2.67
CA ARG A 106 -12.77 12.85 -3.20
C ARG A 106 -14.14 12.81 -3.87
N ASN A 107 -14.47 11.71 -4.55
CA ASN A 107 -15.77 11.54 -5.19
C ASN A 107 -16.90 11.29 -4.19
N ASN A 108 -16.58 10.74 -3.01
CA ASN A 108 -17.57 10.41 -1.99
C ASN A 108 -17.67 11.45 -0.85
N ILE A 109 -16.61 12.22 -0.60
CA ILE A 109 -16.51 13.19 0.49
C ILE A 109 -16.00 14.51 -0.05
N ASP A 110 -16.80 15.56 0.07
CA ASP A 110 -16.40 16.90 -0.39
C ASP A 110 -15.43 17.56 0.59
N THR A 111 -14.15 17.24 0.44
CA THR A 111 -13.07 17.84 1.23
C THR A 111 -11.77 17.92 0.45
N LEU A 112 -10.96 18.93 0.73
CA LEU A 112 -9.58 19.07 0.26
C LEU A 112 -8.56 18.62 1.32
N ASN A 113 -9.04 18.31 2.54
CA ASN A 113 -8.20 17.92 3.66
C ASN A 113 -7.84 16.43 3.61
N ILE A 114 -7.28 15.99 2.48
CA ILE A 114 -6.85 14.61 2.26
C ILE A 114 -5.33 14.57 2.10
N GLY A 115 -4.70 13.66 2.85
CA GLY A 115 -3.31 13.28 2.71
C GLY A 115 -3.18 11.79 2.38
N VAL A 116 -2.15 11.44 1.61
CA VAL A 116 -1.77 10.05 1.32
C VAL A 116 -0.40 9.81 1.95
N ILE A 117 -0.28 8.79 2.80
CA ILE A 117 1.00 8.36 3.36
C ILE A 117 1.46 7.06 2.72
N SER A 118 2.74 6.98 2.38
CA SER A 118 3.38 5.76 1.90
C SER A 118 4.85 5.76 2.27
N GLY A 119 5.40 4.57 2.57
CA GLY A 119 6.80 4.39 2.91
C GLY A 119 7.14 2.92 3.10
N GLY A 120 8.42 2.59 3.00
CA GLY A 120 8.92 1.24 3.21
C GLY A 120 8.95 0.91 4.70
N THR A 121 7.87 0.32 5.20
CA THR A 121 7.74 -0.08 6.61
C THR A 121 6.92 -1.36 6.71
N PHE A 122 7.34 -2.28 7.57
CA PHE A 122 6.49 -3.37 8.03
C PHE A 122 5.81 -3.00 9.35
N ALA A 123 4.67 -3.61 9.64
CA ALA A 123 3.92 -3.35 10.87
C ALA A 123 4.75 -3.62 12.14
N GLU A 124 5.58 -4.65 12.09
CA GLU A 124 6.50 -5.01 13.20
C GLU A 124 7.55 -3.93 13.46
N ASP A 125 8.11 -3.34 12.39
CA ASP A 125 9.12 -2.29 12.49
C ASP A 125 8.53 -1.04 13.17
N ILE A 126 7.29 -0.71 12.83
CA ILE A 126 6.54 0.39 13.47
C ILE A 126 6.37 0.12 14.98
N ILE A 127 5.93 -1.08 15.34
CA ILE A 127 5.68 -1.46 16.74
C ILE A 127 6.98 -1.48 17.56
N ASN A 128 8.07 -1.92 16.94
CA ASN A 128 9.39 -1.95 17.57
C ASN A 128 10.06 -0.56 17.61
N MET A 129 9.38 0.50 17.16
CA MET A 129 9.84 1.90 17.21
C MET A 129 11.22 2.09 16.55
N VAL A 130 11.55 1.31 15.52
CA VAL A 130 12.78 1.51 14.77
C VAL A 130 12.68 2.73 13.85
N PRO A 131 13.77 3.38 13.45
CA PRO A 131 13.73 4.53 12.55
C PRO A 131 13.09 4.20 11.21
N ILE A 132 11.99 4.86 10.89
CA ILE A 132 11.20 4.68 9.66
C ILE A 132 10.90 6.00 8.97
N GLY A 133 10.58 5.94 7.68
CA GLY A 133 10.26 7.11 6.88
C GLY A 133 8.98 6.97 6.06
N PHE A 134 8.17 8.04 6.09
CA PHE A 134 7.00 8.18 5.24
C PHE A 134 7.09 9.40 4.33
N SER A 135 6.59 9.25 3.11
CA SER A 135 6.19 10.37 2.25
C SER A 135 4.74 10.70 2.57
N LEU A 136 4.45 11.97 2.85
CA LEU A 136 3.10 12.48 3.03
C LEU A 136 2.76 13.41 1.86
N ALA A 137 1.87 12.94 1.00
CA ALA A 137 1.40 13.67 -0.16
C ALA A 137 0.05 14.35 0.14
N SER A 138 0.00 15.66 0.00
CA SER A 138 -1.25 16.43 0.07
C SER A 138 -1.10 17.77 -0.60
N ARG A 139 -2.16 18.28 -1.23
CA ARG A 139 -2.21 19.65 -1.76
C ARG A 139 -2.44 20.68 -0.67
N SER A 140 -3.06 20.31 0.46
CA SER A 140 -3.33 21.16 1.61
C SER A 140 -2.14 21.24 2.56
N ASN A 141 -1.65 22.44 2.85
CA ASN A 141 -0.63 22.67 3.88
C ASN A 141 -1.16 22.32 5.27
N TYR A 142 -2.43 22.65 5.53
CA TYR A 142 -3.11 22.33 6.78
C TYR A 142 -3.07 20.83 7.04
N THR A 143 -3.49 20.02 6.06
CA THR A 143 -3.47 18.56 6.15
C THR A 143 -2.07 18.02 6.45
N ARG A 144 -1.04 18.51 5.73
CA ARG A 144 0.34 18.07 5.97
C ARG A 144 0.81 18.38 7.39
N ASN A 145 0.51 19.59 7.88
CA ASN A 145 0.93 20.00 9.22
C ASN A 145 0.22 19.18 10.32
N ILE A 146 -1.08 18.97 10.20
CA ILE A 146 -1.87 18.20 11.19
C ILE A 146 -1.38 16.75 11.26
N ILE A 147 -1.25 16.06 10.11
CA ILE A 147 -0.78 14.68 10.08
C ILE A 147 0.67 14.58 10.60
N THR A 148 1.54 15.50 10.19
CA THR A 148 2.94 15.47 10.65
C THR A 148 3.04 15.67 12.15
N LYS A 149 2.30 16.64 12.72
CA LYS A 149 2.28 16.87 14.16
C LYS A 149 1.82 15.64 14.95
N ALA A 150 0.88 14.88 14.39
CA ALA A 150 0.35 13.68 15.05
C ALA A 150 1.21 12.43 14.86
N MET A 151 2.09 12.39 13.84
CA MET A 151 2.86 11.18 13.50
C MET A 151 4.37 11.31 13.71
N ALA A 152 4.97 12.48 13.44
CA ALA A 152 6.42 12.64 13.52
C ALA A 152 6.91 12.59 14.97
N ASN A 153 7.99 11.82 15.21
CA ASN A 153 8.64 11.68 16.51
C ASN A 153 10.11 11.23 16.31
N ASP A 154 10.78 10.78 17.36
CA ASP A 154 12.20 10.42 17.33
C ASP A 154 12.54 9.24 16.40
N TYR A 155 11.55 8.41 16.04
CA TYR A 155 11.74 7.27 15.13
C TYR A 155 10.90 7.35 13.85
N VAL A 156 10.00 8.32 13.71
CA VAL A 156 9.16 8.52 12.51
C VAL A 156 9.52 9.80 11.79
N LYS A 157 10.15 9.68 10.62
CA LYS A 157 10.45 10.81 9.74
C LYS A 157 9.38 10.96 8.66
N ILE A 158 8.87 12.18 8.49
CA ILE A 158 7.91 12.50 7.44
C ILE A 158 8.53 13.50 6.46
N ARG A 159 8.43 13.18 5.14
CA ARG A 159 8.77 14.09 4.05
C ARG A 159 7.53 14.48 3.29
N HIS A 160 7.29 15.77 3.15
CA HIS A 160 6.15 16.33 2.44
C HIS A 160 6.35 16.30 0.93
N THR A 161 5.26 16.06 0.21
CA THR A 161 5.16 16.25 -1.24
C THR A 161 3.75 16.74 -1.60
N ARG A 162 3.60 17.31 -2.81
CA ARG A 162 2.29 17.62 -3.40
C ARG A 162 1.85 16.58 -4.42
N ASP A 163 2.73 15.64 -4.75
CA ASP A 163 2.50 14.62 -5.76
C ASP A 163 1.74 13.42 -5.18
N ILE A 164 0.43 13.55 -5.13
CA ILE A 164 -0.49 12.49 -4.69
C ILE A 164 -0.42 11.32 -5.67
N ILE A 165 -0.50 11.61 -6.97
CA ILE A 165 -0.53 10.60 -8.04
C ILE A 165 0.72 9.73 -8.00
N GLY A 166 1.91 10.33 -7.99
CA GLY A 166 3.17 9.58 -7.92
C GLY A 166 3.29 8.76 -6.64
N THR A 167 2.80 9.27 -5.49
CA THR A 167 2.82 8.55 -4.22
C THR A 167 1.90 7.31 -4.26
N GLU A 168 0.69 7.42 -4.80
CA GLU A 168 -0.24 6.29 -4.92
C GLU A 168 0.24 5.26 -5.95
N ILE A 169 0.80 5.71 -7.08
CA ILE A 169 1.40 4.82 -8.08
C ILE A 169 2.51 3.99 -7.45
N CYS A 170 3.47 4.62 -6.80
CA CYS A 170 4.58 3.92 -6.17
C CYS A 170 4.10 2.89 -5.13
N GLY A 171 3.19 3.30 -4.24
CA GLY A 171 2.64 2.42 -3.21
C GLY A 171 1.84 1.23 -3.76
N SER A 172 1.24 1.38 -4.95
CA SER A 172 0.45 0.34 -5.60
C SER A 172 1.33 -0.61 -6.43
N ILE A 173 2.19 -0.05 -7.31
CA ILE A 173 2.96 -0.80 -8.29
C ILE A 173 4.06 -1.67 -7.64
N LYS A 174 4.62 -1.26 -6.50
CA LYS A 174 5.63 -2.03 -5.78
C LYS A 174 5.22 -3.48 -5.52
N ASN A 175 3.92 -3.70 -5.27
CA ASN A 175 3.38 -5.02 -5.01
C ASN A 175 3.42 -5.92 -6.25
N VAL A 176 3.26 -5.35 -7.44
CA VAL A 176 3.41 -6.05 -8.72
C VAL A 176 4.87 -6.43 -8.95
N ILE A 177 5.79 -5.48 -8.76
CA ILE A 177 7.23 -5.72 -8.90
C ILE A 177 7.72 -6.76 -7.89
N ALA A 178 7.20 -6.74 -6.67
CA ALA A 178 7.54 -7.73 -5.63
C ALA A 178 7.18 -9.17 -6.02
N ILE A 179 6.07 -9.39 -6.74
CA ILE A 179 5.74 -10.72 -7.26
C ILE A 179 6.84 -11.21 -8.19
N ALA A 180 7.28 -10.40 -9.14
CA ALA A 180 8.33 -10.81 -10.09
C ALA A 180 9.71 -10.95 -9.42
N SER A 181 10.05 -10.09 -8.46
CA SER A 181 11.26 -10.27 -7.65
C SER A 181 11.25 -11.59 -6.89
N GLY A 182 10.09 -11.96 -6.32
CA GLY A 182 9.91 -13.27 -5.69
C GLY A 182 10.07 -14.43 -6.67
N MET A 183 9.58 -14.29 -7.92
CA MET A 183 9.78 -15.32 -8.95
C MET A 183 11.26 -15.56 -9.24
N LEU A 184 12.07 -14.49 -9.34
CA LEU A 184 13.51 -14.60 -9.54
C LEU A 184 14.18 -15.34 -8.38
N ASP A 185 13.83 -15.01 -7.14
CA ASP A 185 14.34 -15.73 -5.95
C ASP A 185 13.90 -17.20 -5.95
N GLY A 186 12.65 -17.50 -6.25
CA GLY A 186 12.12 -18.87 -6.33
C GLY A 186 12.79 -19.72 -7.41
N MET A 187 13.23 -19.10 -8.52
CA MET A 187 14.04 -19.76 -9.56
C MET A 187 15.52 -19.92 -9.17
N GLY A 188 15.93 -19.46 -7.97
CA GLY A 188 17.31 -19.60 -7.47
C GLY A 188 18.27 -18.52 -7.97
N TYR A 189 17.80 -17.41 -8.56
CA TYR A 189 18.67 -16.33 -8.98
C TYR A 189 19.17 -15.50 -7.78
N PRO A 190 20.44 -15.07 -7.80
CA PRO A 190 21.04 -14.29 -6.72
C PRO A 190 20.47 -12.87 -6.66
N ILE A 191 20.73 -12.19 -5.54
CA ILE A 191 20.27 -10.81 -5.28
C ILE A 191 20.70 -9.82 -6.38
N SER A 192 21.84 -10.04 -7.07
CA SER A 192 22.28 -9.21 -8.17
C SER A 192 21.27 -9.18 -9.33
N THR A 193 20.66 -10.32 -9.66
CA THR A 193 19.60 -10.40 -10.68
C THR A 193 18.34 -9.65 -10.24
N SER A 194 17.94 -9.80 -8.99
CA SER A 194 16.80 -9.05 -8.42
C SER A 194 17.09 -7.55 -8.41
N THR A 195 18.32 -7.13 -8.11
CA THR A 195 18.72 -5.72 -8.13
C THR A 195 18.65 -5.15 -9.55
N MET A 196 19.13 -5.88 -10.55
CA MET A 196 19.00 -5.51 -11.97
C MET A 196 17.53 -5.36 -12.36
N PHE A 197 16.71 -6.34 -12.02
CA PHE A 197 15.26 -6.31 -12.30
C PHE A 197 14.55 -5.12 -11.64
N ILE A 198 14.84 -4.84 -10.37
CA ILE A 198 14.29 -3.68 -9.67
C ILE A 198 14.69 -2.39 -10.37
N THR A 199 15.96 -2.26 -10.76
CA THR A 199 16.49 -1.08 -11.46
C THR A 199 15.75 -0.84 -12.78
N GLU A 200 15.60 -1.87 -13.61
CA GLU A 200 14.84 -1.78 -14.86
C GLU A 200 13.36 -1.45 -14.62
N SER A 201 12.76 -2.01 -13.57
CA SER A 201 11.36 -1.73 -13.20
C SER A 201 11.10 -0.25 -12.88
N LEU A 202 12.11 0.50 -12.43
CA LEU A 202 11.96 1.93 -12.18
C LEU A 202 11.65 2.74 -13.44
N HIS A 203 12.05 2.24 -14.64
CA HIS A 203 11.72 2.89 -15.90
C HIS A 203 10.22 2.81 -16.20
N ASP A 204 9.61 1.63 -16.05
CA ASP A 204 8.16 1.44 -16.20
C ASP A 204 7.38 2.32 -15.19
N ILE A 205 7.83 2.34 -13.93
CA ILE A 205 7.18 3.15 -12.89
C ILE A 205 7.27 4.65 -13.20
N LYS A 206 8.41 5.14 -13.63
CA LYS A 206 8.59 6.55 -14.05
C LYS A 206 7.73 6.91 -15.25
N ALA A 207 7.60 5.99 -16.23
CA ALA A 207 6.75 6.17 -17.38
C ALA A 207 5.26 6.27 -16.95
N LEU A 208 4.83 5.38 -16.05
CA LEU A 208 3.47 5.40 -15.51
C LEU A 208 3.16 6.69 -14.73
N ILE A 209 4.05 7.09 -13.82
CA ILE A 209 3.90 8.34 -13.06
C ILE A 209 3.72 9.53 -14.02
N LYS A 210 4.59 9.65 -15.03
CA LYS A 210 4.50 10.74 -16.02
C LYS A 210 3.18 10.70 -16.80
N ALA A 211 2.77 9.53 -17.24
CA ALA A 211 1.59 9.35 -18.08
C ALA A 211 0.29 9.66 -17.36
N LEU A 212 0.27 9.52 -16.04
CA LEU A 212 -0.88 9.84 -15.18
C LEU A 212 -0.79 11.25 -14.55
N GLY A 213 0.22 12.05 -14.93
CA GLY A 213 0.35 13.44 -14.49
C GLY A 213 1.08 13.65 -13.16
N GLY A 214 1.74 12.62 -12.64
CA GLY A 214 2.58 12.70 -11.44
C GLY A 214 4.00 13.19 -11.72
N ASN A 215 4.77 13.42 -10.66
CA ASN A 215 6.16 13.86 -10.71
C ASN A 215 7.11 12.66 -10.68
N LYS A 216 7.89 12.45 -11.73
CA LYS A 216 8.89 11.36 -11.81
C LYS A 216 9.89 11.35 -10.65
N LYS A 217 10.17 12.49 -10.00
CA LYS A 217 11.10 12.57 -8.86
C LYS A 217 10.55 11.83 -7.63
N THR A 218 9.24 11.58 -7.56
CA THR A 218 8.61 10.83 -6.46
C THR A 218 9.17 9.41 -6.34
N ILE A 219 9.70 8.83 -7.44
CA ILE A 219 10.38 7.54 -7.38
C ILE A 219 11.55 7.49 -6.37
N LEU A 220 12.23 8.62 -6.12
CA LEU A 220 13.36 8.73 -5.19
C LEU A 220 12.94 9.08 -3.75
N SER A 221 11.68 8.81 -3.39
CA SER A 221 11.13 9.09 -2.06
C SER A 221 11.00 7.84 -1.21
N PHE A 222 10.57 8.02 0.06
CA PHE A 222 10.20 6.89 0.92
C PHE A 222 9.05 6.06 0.35
N ALA A 223 8.07 6.70 -0.31
CA ALA A 223 6.96 6.03 -0.99
C ALA A 223 7.40 5.34 -2.30
N GLY A 224 8.48 5.81 -2.93
CA GLY A 224 9.05 5.26 -4.15
C GLY A 224 10.08 4.17 -3.86
N PHE A 225 11.35 4.46 -4.16
CA PHE A 225 12.44 3.49 -4.08
C PHE A 225 12.53 2.81 -2.70
N GLY A 226 12.33 3.54 -1.60
CA GLY A 226 12.38 2.97 -0.26
C GLY A 226 11.36 1.84 -0.05
N ASP A 227 10.11 2.07 -0.44
CA ASP A 227 9.03 1.08 -0.30
C ASP A 227 9.15 -0.07 -1.32
N ILE A 228 9.63 0.24 -2.55
CA ILE A 228 9.90 -0.76 -3.58
C ILE A 228 11.00 -1.70 -3.11
N LEU A 229 12.16 -1.16 -2.69
CA LEU A 229 13.31 -1.95 -2.25
C LEU A 229 12.91 -2.89 -1.11
N LEU A 230 12.31 -2.36 -0.03
CA LEU A 230 11.87 -3.16 1.11
C LEU A 230 10.91 -4.28 0.70
N THR A 231 9.94 -3.97 -0.17
CA THR A 231 8.89 -4.93 -0.54
C THR A 231 9.41 -6.02 -1.48
N CYS A 232 10.36 -5.67 -2.36
CA CYS A 232 10.92 -6.57 -3.37
C CYS A 232 12.10 -7.42 -2.87
N THR A 233 12.58 -7.21 -1.64
CA THR A 233 13.71 -7.97 -1.08
C THR A 233 13.37 -8.70 0.21
N SER A 234 12.09 -8.78 0.59
CA SER A 234 11.69 -9.37 1.86
C SER A 234 10.58 -10.39 1.72
N THR A 235 10.80 -11.56 2.34
CA THR A 235 9.78 -12.62 2.49
C THR A 235 8.62 -12.23 3.40
N LYS A 236 8.72 -11.14 4.16
CA LYS A 236 7.58 -10.54 4.88
C LYS A 236 6.53 -9.96 3.93
N SER A 237 6.90 -9.72 2.66
CA SER A 237 5.96 -9.29 1.62
C SER A 237 5.18 -10.48 1.09
N ARG A 238 3.87 -10.49 1.31
CA ARG A 238 2.95 -11.50 0.77
C ARG A 238 3.00 -11.60 -0.76
N ASN A 239 3.23 -10.47 -1.44
CA ASN A 239 3.40 -10.43 -2.89
C ASN A 239 4.70 -11.12 -3.32
N TYR A 240 5.80 -10.84 -2.64
CA TYR A 240 7.08 -11.51 -2.87
C TYR A 240 6.98 -13.01 -2.63
N THR A 241 6.34 -13.45 -1.54
CA THR A 241 6.13 -14.87 -1.23
C THR A 241 5.31 -15.58 -2.29
N LEU A 242 4.22 -14.94 -2.82
CA LEU A 242 3.50 -15.49 -3.96
C LEU A 242 4.42 -15.70 -5.16
N GLY A 243 5.22 -14.69 -5.50
CA GLY A 243 6.18 -14.79 -6.59
C GLY A 243 7.18 -15.93 -6.39
N LYS A 244 7.69 -16.08 -5.17
CA LYS A 244 8.63 -17.16 -4.83
C LYS A 244 8.02 -18.54 -5.04
N LEU A 245 6.78 -18.76 -4.61
CA LEU A 245 6.07 -20.02 -4.87
C LEU A 245 5.91 -20.31 -6.37
N ILE A 246 5.64 -19.28 -7.17
CA ILE A 246 5.55 -19.41 -8.64
C ILE A 246 6.92 -19.76 -9.22
N GLY A 247 7.98 -19.06 -8.80
CA GLY A 247 9.34 -19.29 -9.27
C GLY A 247 9.91 -20.66 -8.90
N GLU A 248 9.53 -21.19 -7.74
CA GLU A 248 9.86 -22.55 -7.28
C GLU A 248 9.09 -23.64 -8.07
N GLY A 249 8.18 -23.28 -8.95
CA GLY A 249 7.36 -24.23 -9.71
C GLY A 249 6.36 -24.99 -8.84
N LYS A 250 5.86 -24.38 -7.74
CA LYS A 250 4.81 -24.98 -6.92
C LYS A 250 3.56 -25.27 -7.73
N SER A 251 2.81 -26.27 -7.32
CA SER A 251 1.59 -26.66 -8.00
C SER A 251 0.53 -25.53 -8.03
N LYS A 252 -0.32 -25.53 -9.04
CA LYS A 252 -1.45 -24.56 -9.12
C LYS A 252 -2.32 -24.62 -7.87
N GLU A 253 -2.46 -25.80 -7.27
CA GLU A 253 -3.25 -25.98 -6.04
C GLU A 253 -2.61 -25.24 -4.86
N GLU A 254 -1.30 -25.39 -4.64
CA GLU A 254 -0.57 -24.71 -3.57
C GLU A 254 -0.63 -23.17 -3.75
N ILE A 255 -0.43 -22.69 -4.97
CA ILE A 255 -0.49 -21.26 -5.31
C ILE A 255 -1.90 -20.72 -5.05
N ASN A 256 -2.95 -21.41 -5.52
CA ASN A 256 -4.33 -21.00 -5.31
C ASN A 256 -4.72 -21.03 -3.83
N ASN A 257 -4.25 -22.03 -3.08
CA ASN A 257 -4.46 -22.07 -1.63
C ASN A 257 -3.82 -20.87 -0.91
N TYR A 258 -2.60 -20.50 -1.30
CA TYR A 258 -1.94 -19.30 -0.77
C TYR A 258 -2.74 -18.02 -1.09
N ILE A 259 -3.18 -17.85 -2.34
CA ILE A 259 -3.98 -16.68 -2.77
C ILE A 259 -5.32 -16.62 -2.02
N LYS A 260 -5.98 -17.77 -1.81
CA LYS A 260 -7.27 -17.85 -1.10
C LYS A 260 -7.16 -17.42 0.36
N ASN A 261 -6.07 -17.80 1.02
CA ASN A 261 -5.83 -17.51 2.44
C ASN A 261 -5.10 -16.18 2.69
N THR A 262 -4.66 -15.50 1.63
CA THR A 262 -3.82 -14.31 1.75
C THR A 262 -4.27 -13.23 0.77
N THR A 263 -4.47 -12.00 1.26
CA THR A 263 -4.77 -10.88 0.36
C THR A 263 -3.51 -10.47 -0.40
N ILE A 264 -3.51 -10.66 -1.73
CA ILE A 264 -2.41 -10.32 -2.63
C ILE A 264 -2.78 -9.07 -3.45
N GLU A 265 -2.42 -7.91 -2.94
CA GLU A 265 -2.76 -6.63 -3.57
C GLU A 265 -2.11 -6.45 -4.95
N GLY A 266 -0.94 -7.04 -5.17
CA GLY A 266 -0.22 -6.97 -6.45
C GLY A 266 -1.00 -7.55 -7.62
N LEU A 267 -1.73 -8.65 -7.42
CA LEU A 267 -2.59 -9.23 -8.46
C LEU A 267 -3.69 -8.25 -8.86
N TYR A 268 -4.40 -7.70 -7.90
CA TYR A 268 -5.46 -6.73 -8.15
C TYR A 268 -4.94 -5.47 -8.85
N THR A 269 -3.80 -4.97 -8.39
CA THR A 269 -3.13 -3.81 -8.99
C THR A 269 -2.73 -4.09 -10.43
N LEU A 270 -2.19 -5.27 -10.74
CA LEU A 270 -1.78 -5.66 -12.08
C LEU A 270 -2.94 -5.61 -13.07
N TYR A 271 -4.09 -6.19 -12.71
CA TYR A 271 -5.30 -6.14 -13.53
C TYR A 271 -5.82 -4.71 -13.72
N SER A 272 -5.87 -3.93 -12.62
CA SER A 272 -6.36 -2.55 -12.66
C SER A 272 -5.47 -1.66 -13.52
N ILE A 273 -4.16 -1.79 -13.47
CA ILE A 273 -3.23 -1.04 -14.32
C ILE A 273 -3.42 -1.38 -15.79
N LYS A 274 -3.52 -2.66 -16.14
CA LYS A 274 -3.77 -3.07 -17.53
C LYS A 274 -5.06 -2.48 -18.07
N LYS A 275 -6.13 -2.45 -17.26
CA LYS A 275 -7.41 -1.84 -17.63
C LYS A 275 -7.29 -0.32 -17.76
N LEU A 276 -6.64 0.35 -16.80
CA LEU A 276 -6.40 1.80 -16.80
C LEU A 276 -5.61 2.26 -18.04
N LEU A 277 -4.67 1.43 -18.49
CA LEU A 277 -3.77 1.77 -19.59
C LEU A 277 -4.26 1.29 -20.97
N ARG A 278 -5.39 0.61 -21.05
CA ARG A 278 -5.90 0.03 -22.30
C ARG A 278 -5.93 1.00 -23.48
N ASN A 279 -6.27 2.27 -23.19
CA ASN A 279 -6.38 3.33 -24.20
C ASN A 279 -5.18 4.31 -24.18
N LYS A 280 -4.12 3.99 -23.45
CA LYS A 280 -2.94 4.85 -23.33
C LYS A 280 -1.73 4.14 -23.96
N LYS A 281 -1.08 4.79 -24.92
CA LYS A 281 0.14 4.29 -25.57
C LYS A 281 1.36 4.51 -24.66
N ILE A 282 1.49 3.69 -23.62
CA ILE A 282 2.61 3.75 -22.66
C ILE A 282 3.41 2.45 -22.80
N LYS A 283 4.70 2.59 -23.03
CA LYS A 283 5.62 1.43 -23.02
C LYS A 283 5.89 1.06 -21.56
N MET A 284 5.48 -0.13 -21.17
CA MET A 284 5.70 -0.73 -19.84
C MET A 284 6.04 -2.22 -20.00
N PRO A 285 7.22 -2.51 -20.56
CA PRO A 285 7.58 -3.87 -20.97
C PRO A 285 7.60 -4.83 -19.79
N ILE A 286 8.12 -4.41 -18.63
CA ILE A 286 8.19 -5.24 -17.43
C ILE A 286 6.80 -5.54 -16.86
N ILE A 287 5.95 -4.54 -16.76
CA ILE A 287 4.57 -4.76 -16.28
C ILE A 287 3.77 -5.65 -17.24
N ASN A 288 3.98 -5.49 -18.55
CA ASN A 288 3.36 -6.36 -19.54
C ASN A 288 3.87 -7.81 -19.41
N LEU A 289 5.16 -7.99 -19.19
CA LEU A 289 5.76 -9.30 -19.00
C LEU A 289 5.23 -9.98 -17.73
N ILE A 290 5.14 -9.25 -16.61
CA ILE A 290 4.56 -9.77 -15.37
C ILE A 290 3.10 -10.19 -15.59
N TYR A 291 2.34 -9.37 -16.33
CA TYR A 291 0.97 -9.72 -16.70
C TYR A 291 0.90 -11.01 -17.52
N ASP A 292 1.77 -11.15 -18.51
CA ASP A 292 1.82 -12.32 -19.36
C ASP A 292 2.17 -13.61 -18.56
N ILE A 293 3.07 -13.51 -17.60
CA ILE A 293 3.42 -14.66 -16.73
C ILE A 293 2.23 -15.01 -15.82
N ILE A 294 1.62 -14.03 -15.18
CA ILE A 294 0.56 -14.28 -14.18
C ILE A 294 -0.77 -14.69 -14.83
N VAL A 295 -1.14 -14.03 -15.94
CA VAL A 295 -2.48 -14.13 -16.53
C VAL A 295 -2.48 -15.05 -17.76
N ASN A 296 -1.46 -14.94 -18.60
CA ASN A 296 -1.32 -15.73 -19.83
C ASN A 296 -0.44 -16.97 -19.63
N GLU A 297 -0.09 -17.27 -18.37
CA GLU A 297 0.67 -18.48 -17.98
C GLU A 297 2.00 -18.65 -18.74
N LYS A 298 2.66 -17.54 -19.14
CA LYS A 298 4.02 -17.62 -19.67
C LYS A 298 5.00 -18.06 -18.58
N GLU A 299 6.07 -18.73 -19.00
CA GLU A 299 7.11 -19.21 -18.10
C GLU A 299 7.80 -18.06 -17.34
N PRO A 300 8.00 -18.18 -16.02
CA PRO A 300 8.73 -17.18 -15.23
C PRO A 300 10.15 -16.88 -15.75
N SER A 301 10.80 -17.85 -16.41
CA SER A 301 12.13 -17.69 -17.05
C SER A 301 12.17 -16.56 -18.10
N ASN A 302 11.02 -16.11 -18.60
CA ASN A 302 10.98 -14.95 -19.49
C ASN A 302 11.43 -13.65 -18.80
N LEU A 303 11.40 -13.56 -17.46
CA LEU A 303 11.97 -12.42 -16.72
C LEU A 303 13.47 -12.27 -16.99
N THR A 304 14.23 -13.35 -16.89
CA THR A 304 15.68 -13.30 -17.11
C THR A 304 16.04 -13.14 -18.58
N LYS A 305 15.28 -13.73 -19.50
CA LYS A 305 15.46 -13.49 -20.94
C LYS A 305 15.31 -12.01 -21.25
N PHE A 306 14.26 -11.37 -20.76
CA PHE A 306 14.03 -9.94 -20.94
C PHE A 306 15.19 -9.08 -20.41
N LEU A 307 15.76 -9.42 -19.24
CA LEU A 307 16.85 -8.66 -18.63
C LEU A 307 18.15 -8.65 -19.43
N ILE A 308 18.40 -9.66 -20.26
CA ILE A 308 19.62 -9.81 -21.06
C ILE A 308 19.40 -9.54 -22.56
N GLU A 309 18.14 -9.29 -22.99
CA GLU A 309 17.87 -8.89 -24.37
C GLU A 309 18.56 -7.56 -24.68
N LYS A 310 19.16 -7.47 -25.85
CA LYS A 310 19.74 -6.22 -26.34
C LYS A 310 18.62 -5.26 -26.75
N GLU A 311 18.77 -3.99 -26.39
CA GLU A 311 17.89 -2.90 -26.82
C GLU A 311 17.88 -2.76 -28.37
#